data_f8be2c597eb65c41b7a028ae6d47d1e9
#
_entry.id   f8be2c597eb65c41b7a028ae6d47d1e9
#
_cell.length_a   1.000
_cell.length_b   1.000
_cell.length_c   1.000
_cell.angle_alpha   90.00
_cell.angle_beta   90.00
_cell.angle_gamma   90.00
#
_symmetry.space_group_name_H-M   'P 1'
#
loop_
_entity.id
_entity.type
_entity.pdbx_description
1 polymer ?
#
loop_
_entity_poly.entity_id
_entity_poly.type
_entity_poly.pdbx_seq_one_letter_code
_entity_poly.pdbx_strand_id
1 'polypeptide(L)' 'MMDQQTKLIIALNQVDNITKLTENNEYKTYLYSHLSTIKYELERQLTNLVNQSKIKEQITEDDD' A
#
# COMPACT_ATOMS: atom_id res chain seq x y z
N MET A 1 0.88 16.30 10.77
CA MET A 1 1.55 15.64 9.63
C MET A 1 1.21 14.15 9.62
N MET A 2 0.88 13.60 8.47
CA MET A 2 0.52 12.19 8.38
C MET A 2 1.75 11.30 8.51
N ASP A 3 1.59 10.17 9.19
CA ASP A 3 2.66 9.19 9.27
C ASP A 3 2.74 8.37 7.97
N GLN A 4 3.76 7.55 7.85
CA GLN A 4 4.00 6.77 6.63
C GLN A 4 2.88 5.77 6.37
N GLN A 5 2.37 5.14 7.42
CA GLN A 5 1.29 4.16 7.26
C GLN A 5 0.04 4.81 6.67
N THR A 6 -0.35 5.97 7.19
CA THR A 6 -1.52 6.70 6.70
C THR A 6 -1.32 7.11 5.24
N LYS A 7 -0.13 7.60 4.89
CA LYS A 7 0.17 7.98 3.52
C LYS A 7 0.02 6.80 2.56
N LEU A 8 0.47 5.62 2.96
CA LEU A 8 0.37 4.42 2.13
C LEU A 8 -1.08 3.99 1.94
N ILE A 9 -1.87 4.07 2.99
CA ILE A 9 -3.30 3.72 2.90
C ILE A 9 -4.02 4.66 1.94
N ILE A 10 -3.75 5.95 2.04
CA ILE A 10 -4.35 6.93 1.13
C ILE A 10 -3.90 6.67 -0.31
N ALA A 11 -2.60 6.40 -0.50
CA ALA A 11 -2.08 6.10 -1.83
C ALA A 11 -2.75 4.88 -2.45
N LEU A 12 -2.96 3.83 -1.65
CA LEU A 12 -3.66 2.64 -2.13
C LEU A 12 -5.08 2.96 -2.56
N ASN A 13 -5.78 3.79 -1.79
CA ASN A 13 -7.14 4.21 -2.15
C ASN A 13 -7.14 4.98 -3.46
N GLN A 14 -6.14 5.83 -3.70
CA GLN A 14 -6.04 6.57 -4.95
C GLN A 14 -5.78 5.65 -6.14
N VAL A 15 -4.93 4.64 -5.97
CA VAL A 15 -4.70 3.66 -7.03
C VAL A 15 -5.99 2.94 -7.38
N ASP A 16 -6.77 2.52 -6.38
CA ASP A 16 -8.05 1.87 -6.63
C ASP A 16 -9.02 2.80 -7.36
N ASN A 17 -9.04 4.07 -7.00
CA ASN A 17 -9.88 5.06 -7.67
C ASN A 17 -9.49 5.22 -9.14
N ILE A 18 -8.19 5.30 -9.42
CA ILE A 18 -7.71 5.42 -10.79
C ILE A 18 -8.10 4.17 -11.59
N THR A 19 -7.97 3.00 -10.99
CA THR A 19 -8.35 1.74 -11.66
C THR A 19 -9.83 1.77 -12.06
N LYS A 20 -10.69 2.22 -11.17
CA LYS A 20 -12.14 2.32 -11.46
C LYS A 20 -12.42 3.35 -12.53
N LEU A 21 -11.77 4.50 -12.47
CA LEU A 21 -12.00 5.58 -13.42
C LEU A 21 -11.55 5.23 -14.83
N THR A 22 -10.62 4.29 -14.96
CA THR A 22 -10.06 3.92 -16.25
C THR A 22 -10.54 2.57 -16.75
N GLU A 23 -11.56 1.97 -16.13
CA GLU A 23 -12.00 0.62 -16.49
C GLU A 23 -12.59 0.56 -17.91
N ASN A 24 -13.10 1.67 -18.43
CA ASN A 24 -13.63 1.74 -19.79
C ASN A 24 -12.70 2.45 -20.77
N ASN A 25 -11.47 2.72 -20.32
CA ASN A 25 -10.48 3.40 -21.15
C ASN A 25 -9.94 2.45 -22.20
N GLU A 26 -9.61 2.98 -23.38
CA GLU A 26 -9.09 2.16 -24.47
C GLU A 26 -7.74 1.51 -24.11
N TYR A 27 -6.98 2.10 -23.19
CA TYR A 27 -5.70 1.57 -22.73
C TYR A 27 -5.81 0.91 -21.36
N LYS A 28 -6.98 0.42 -21.00
CA LYS A 28 -7.21 -0.11 -19.65
C LYS A 28 -6.25 -1.24 -19.26
N THR A 29 -5.93 -2.11 -20.20
CA THR A 29 -5.03 -3.23 -19.90
C THR A 29 -3.63 -2.74 -19.57
N TYR A 30 -3.13 -1.76 -20.33
CA TYR A 30 -1.84 -1.15 -20.06
C TYR A 30 -1.83 -0.44 -18.71
N LEU A 31 -2.87 0.37 -18.47
CA LEU A 31 -2.98 1.11 -17.22
C LEU A 31 -3.12 0.17 -16.02
N TYR A 32 -3.95 -0.86 -16.13
CA TYR A 32 -4.14 -1.82 -15.06
C TYR A 32 -2.84 -2.54 -14.72
N SER A 33 -2.08 -2.92 -15.73
CA SER A 33 -0.80 -3.59 -15.53
C SER A 33 0.15 -2.76 -14.69
N HIS A 34 0.27 -1.46 -15.00
CA HIS A 34 1.13 -0.56 -14.25
C HIS A 34 0.59 -0.26 -12.86
N LEU A 35 -0.73 -0.04 -12.77
CA LEU A 35 -1.36 0.25 -11.48
C LEU A 35 -1.27 -0.95 -10.54
N SER A 36 -1.39 -2.18 -11.06
CA SER A 36 -1.26 -3.37 -10.25
C SER A 36 0.14 -3.51 -9.66
N THR A 37 1.15 -3.17 -10.44
CA THR A 37 2.53 -3.19 -9.97
C THR A 37 2.74 -2.17 -8.84
N ILE A 38 2.21 -0.97 -9.03
CA ILE A 38 2.29 0.08 -8.01
C ILE A 38 1.54 -0.35 -6.75
N LYS A 39 0.34 -0.89 -6.91
CA LYS A 39 -0.46 -1.35 -5.79
C LYS A 39 0.27 -2.41 -4.99
N TYR A 40 0.86 -3.38 -5.69
CA TYR A 40 1.62 -4.45 -5.03
C TYR A 40 2.76 -3.87 -4.19
N GLU A 41 3.50 -2.92 -4.75
CA GLU A 41 4.63 -2.32 -4.04
C GLU A 41 4.15 -1.54 -2.81
N LEU A 42 3.06 -0.79 -2.93
CA LEU A 42 2.51 -0.05 -1.80
C LEU A 42 2.03 -0.98 -0.70
N GLU A 43 1.38 -2.08 -1.08
CA GLU A 43 0.94 -3.09 -0.11
C GLU A 43 2.13 -3.76 0.58
N ARG A 44 3.19 -4.02 -0.17
CA ARG A 44 4.40 -4.60 0.39
C ARG A 44 5.00 -3.67 1.44
N GLN A 45 5.08 -2.37 1.14
CA GLN A 45 5.61 -1.41 2.08
C GLN A 45 4.75 -1.30 3.33
N LEU A 46 3.44 -1.31 3.17
CA LEU A 46 2.52 -1.24 4.30
C LEU A 46 2.66 -2.49 5.19
N THR A 47 2.73 -3.66 4.58
CA THR A 47 2.91 -4.91 5.31
C THR A 47 4.21 -4.89 6.12
N ASN A 48 5.28 -4.38 5.52
CA ASN A 48 6.57 -4.28 6.20
C ASN A 48 6.50 -3.35 7.40
N LEU A 49 5.80 -2.22 7.28
CA LEU A 49 5.64 -1.30 8.41
C LEU A 49 4.88 -1.95 9.55
N VAL A 50 3.80 -2.65 9.25
CA VAL A 50 3.01 -3.33 10.28
C VAL A 50 3.85 -4.41 10.96
N ASN A 51 4.59 -5.19 10.19
CA ASN A 51 5.43 -6.24 10.74
C ASN A 51 6.56 -5.68 11.61
N GLN A 52 7.15 -4.57 11.21
CA GLN A 52 8.16 -3.91 12.02
C GLN A 52 7.60 -3.48 13.38
N SER A 53 6.40 -2.95 13.39
CA SER A 53 5.76 -2.56 14.64
C SER A 53 5.53 -3.77 15.54
N LYS A 54 5.08 -4.88 14.97
CA LYS A 54 4.86 -6.11 15.74
C LYS A 54 6.15 -6.66 16.31
N ILE A 55 7.21 -6.66 15.51
CA ILE A 55 8.51 -7.13 15.97
C ILE A 55 9.02 -6.28 17.12
N LYS A 56 8.88 -4.97 17.03
CA LYS A 56 9.29 -4.07 18.10
C LYS A 56 8.51 -4.33 19.38
N GLU A 57 7.22 -4.59 19.28
CA GLU A 57 6.40 -4.89 20.44
C GLU A 57 6.86 -6.18 21.10
N GLN A 58 7.17 -7.21 20.31
CA GLN A 58 7.63 -8.48 20.83
C GLN A 58 8.98 -8.33 21.53
N ILE A 59 9.89 -7.56 20.94
CA ILE A 59 11.20 -7.32 21.56
C ILE A 59 11.04 -6.62 22.89
N THR A 60 10.15 -5.64 22.96
CA THR A 60 9.90 -4.91 24.20
C THR A 60 9.37 -5.84 25.29
N GLU A 61 8.49 -6.76 24.94
CA GLU A 61 7.95 -7.73 25.89
C GLU A 61 9.03 -8.67 26.37
N ASP A 62 9.89 -9.10 25.49
CA ASP A 62 10.97 -10.04 25.85
C ASP A 62 11.99 -9.40 26.80
N ASP A 63 12.15 -8.11 26.74
CA ASP A 63 13.10 -7.40 27.61
C ASP A 63 12.64 -7.35 29.06
N ASP A 64 11.38 -7.57 29.30
CA ASP A 64 10.87 -7.59 30.66
C ASP A 64 11.25 -8.87 31.38
#